data_926ce48489f89e998ecc75c94bbb8189
#
_entry.id   926ce48489f89e998ecc75c94bbb8189
#
_cell.length_a   1.000
_cell.length_b   1.000
_cell.length_c   1.000
_cell.angle_alpha   90.00
_cell.angle_beta   90.00
_cell.angle_gamma   90.00
#
_symmetry.space_group_name_H-M   'P 1'
#
loop_
_entity.id
_entity.type
_entity.pdbx_description
1 polymer ?
#
loop_
_entity_poly.entity_id
_entity_poly.type
_entity_poly.pdbx_seq_one_letter_code
_entity_poly.pdbx_strand_id
1 'polypeptide(L)'
;MTSVTDKSYAIELLSSAIRSAIVAGEGRRFYVSDLASIEGRSLAYLAGEQWKLDAYRDYDLGIGQDLYVLAYSMAFSVPVEDVGKAERQLGKVLELGLGYGGGVGAFITFSLVNGVNLNELADNTYKELPDWAVDSAYDWWCESKKRGKTYNLEEKVFVTCDAIKRIWRSNNLSIAQFWYDLENAAKKVINEKRKDAIKIGKVCIDMRGTWMRIKLPSSRYLSYPGATVVSNKIRYLGLNMYSRKWCNLSTYGGKLAENVTQAFANDVFFYGLMEAEKRGYYPVLAVHDEGVTEGDGSLGIEGLNEALSVVPLWATGLPLAAEGFEGMRYRKG
;
A
#
# COMPACT_ATOMS: atom_id res chain seq x y z
N MET A 1 -23.04 -34.75 2.61
CA MET A 1 -22.57 -33.62 1.78
C MET A 1 -22.23 -32.46 2.71
N THR A 2 -21.03 -32.47 3.28
CA THR A 2 -20.50 -31.32 4.02
C THR A 2 -19.96 -30.34 3.00
N SER A 3 -20.63 -29.23 2.84
CA SER A 3 -20.36 -28.23 1.81
C SER A 3 -19.02 -27.52 2.04
N VAL A 4 -18.39 -27.06 0.95
CA VAL A 4 -17.17 -26.23 0.95
C VAL A 4 -17.34 -24.99 1.84
N THR A 5 -18.58 -24.54 2.06
CA THR A 5 -18.97 -23.44 2.93
C THR A 5 -18.65 -23.68 4.41
N ASP A 6 -18.74 -24.89 4.91
CA ASP A 6 -18.46 -25.21 6.32
C ASP A 6 -16.98 -25.10 6.69
N LYS A 7 -16.07 -25.41 5.76
CA LYS A 7 -14.62 -25.33 6.01
C LYS A 7 -14.11 -23.88 6.00
N SER A 8 -14.61 -23.04 5.10
CA SER A 8 -14.24 -21.62 5.06
C SER A 8 -14.76 -20.89 6.30
N TYR A 9 -15.98 -21.17 6.72
CA TYR A 9 -16.57 -20.61 7.93
C TYR A 9 -15.82 -21.06 9.20
N ALA A 10 -15.41 -22.35 9.28
CA ALA A 10 -14.61 -22.84 10.39
C ALA A 10 -13.22 -22.16 10.49
N ILE A 11 -12.57 -21.91 9.35
CA ILE A 11 -11.28 -21.21 9.31
C ILE A 11 -11.45 -19.73 9.72
N GLU A 12 -12.51 -19.10 9.27
CA GLU A 12 -12.80 -17.70 9.63
C GLU A 12 -13.12 -17.57 11.12
N LEU A 13 -13.92 -18.47 11.67
CA LEU A 13 -14.21 -18.58 13.11
C LEU A 13 -12.93 -18.82 13.93
N LEU A 14 -12.08 -19.75 13.51
CA LEU A 14 -10.80 -20.01 14.17
C LEU A 14 -9.88 -18.81 14.13
N SER A 15 -9.78 -18.13 12.97
CA SER A 15 -8.95 -16.95 12.82
C SER A 15 -9.40 -15.78 13.71
N SER A 16 -10.73 -15.60 13.87
CA SER A 16 -11.29 -14.59 14.78
C SER A 16 -11.12 -14.99 16.25
N ALA A 17 -11.23 -16.28 16.56
CA ALA A 17 -11.09 -16.82 17.92
C ALA A 17 -9.65 -16.70 18.45
N ILE A 18 -8.63 -16.84 17.59
CA ILE A 18 -7.21 -16.73 17.98
C ILE A 18 -6.94 -15.36 18.62
N ARG A 19 -7.40 -14.27 18.03
CA ARG A 19 -7.25 -12.93 18.61
C ARG A 19 -7.91 -12.84 20.00
N SER A 20 -9.12 -13.34 20.12
CA SER A 20 -9.90 -13.30 21.36
C SER A 20 -9.33 -14.17 22.49
N ALA A 21 -8.40 -15.10 22.17
CA ALA A 21 -7.68 -15.89 23.17
C ALA A 21 -6.60 -15.08 23.89
N ILE A 22 -6.18 -13.95 23.32
CA ILE A 22 -5.21 -13.03 23.92
C ILE A 22 -5.98 -12.12 24.88
N VAL A 23 -5.64 -12.22 26.17
CA VAL A 23 -6.35 -11.55 27.29
C VAL A 23 -5.34 -10.72 28.06
N ALA A 24 -5.75 -9.50 28.42
CA ALA A 24 -4.93 -8.63 29.27
C ALA A 24 -4.73 -9.23 30.66
N GLY A 25 -3.62 -8.90 31.31
CA GLY A 25 -3.32 -9.31 32.67
C GLY A 25 -4.35 -8.83 33.68
N GLU A 26 -4.33 -9.43 34.88
CA GLU A 26 -5.24 -9.03 35.97
C GLU A 26 -5.04 -7.56 36.34
N GLY A 27 -6.14 -6.81 36.40
CA GLY A 27 -6.10 -5.36 36.67
C GLY A 27 -5.62 -4.50 35.50
N ARG A 28 -5.38 -5.09 34.31
CA ARG A 28 -4.91 -4.38 33.10
C ARG A 28 -5.94 -4.43 31.99
N ARG A 29 -5.74 -3.57 30.97
CA ARG A 29 -6.52 -3.54 29.74
C ARG A 29 -5.60 -3.46 28.55
N PHE A 30 -6.08 -3.96 27.40
CA PHE A 30 -5.49 -3.67 26.10
C PHE A 30 -6.03 -2.31 25.59
N TYR A 31 -5.09 -1.56 25.02
CA TYR A 31 -5.34 -0.42 24.16
C TYR A 31 -4.79 -0.81 22.80
N VAL A 32 -5.65 -0.91 21.82
CA VAL A 32 -5.33 -1.39 20.47
C VAL A 32 -5.62 -0.28 19.49
N SER A 33 -4.63 0.12 18.72
CA SER A 33 -4.79 1.21 17.76
C SER A 33 -3.98 0.93 16.51
N ASP A 34 -4.49 1.31 15.35
CA ASP A 34 -3.83 1.22 14.05
C ASP A 34 -3.71 2.57 13.36
N LEU A 35 -2.71 2.68 12.50
CA LEU A 35 -2.48 3.87 11.70
C LEU A 35 -3.39 3.88 10.47
N ALA A 36 -4.31 4.82 10.40
CA ALA A 36 -5.26 4.96 9.32
C ALA A 36 -4.57 5.14 7.96
N SER A 37 -4.76 4.19 7.03
CA SER A 37 -4.26 4.24 5.65
C SER A 37 -2.75 4.53 5.52
N ILE A 38 -1.93 4.06 6.44
CA ILE A 38 -0.52 4.46 6.55
C ILE A 38 0.29 4.18 5.26
N GLU A 39 0.00 3.09 4.53
CA GLU A 39 0.68 2.81 3.28
C GLU A 39 0.39 3.87 2.21
N GLY A 40 -0.88 4.26 2.04
CA GLY A 40 -1.28 5.30 1.09
C GLY A 40 -0.69 6.66 1.44
N ARG A 41 -0.72 7.04 2.72
CA ARG A 41 -0.12 8.28 3.25
C ARG A 41 1.40 8.28 3.04
N SER A 42 2.06 7.17 3.32
CA SER A 42 3.50 6.99 3.15
C SER A 42 3.91 7.08 1.68
N LEU A 43 3.17 6.42 0.78
CA LEU A 43 3.44 6.48 -0.66
C LEU A 43 3.29 7.90 -1.19
N ALA A 44 2.20 8.59 -0.85
CA ALA A 44 1.97 9.96 -1.25
C ALA A 44 3.07 10.90 -0.74
N TYR A 45 3.50 10.73 0.52
CA TYR A 45 4.57 11.51 1.12
C TYR A 45 5.93 11.28 0.45
N LEU A 46 6.29 10.03 0.22
CA LEU A 46 7.58 9.66 -0.38
C LEU A 46 7.70 10.11 -1.84
N ALA A 47 6.60 10.01 -2.58
CA ALA A 47 6.50 10.44 -3.97
C ALA A 47 6.30 11.96 -4.14
N GLY A 48 5.75 12.66 -3.14
CA GLY A 48 5.36 14.06 -3.22
C GLY A 48 4.03 14.26 -3.94
N GLU A 49 3.06 13.34 -3.82
CA GLU A 49 1.72 13.44 -4.40
C GLU A 49 0.85 14.36 -3.53
N GLN A 50 0.97 15.68 -3.78
CA GLN A 50 0.46 16.71 -2.87
C GLN A 50 -1.05 16.67 -2.68
N TRP A 51 -1.83 16.45 -3.73
CA TRP A 51 -3.29 16.41 -3.62
C TRP A 51 -3.79 15.32 -2.65
N LYS A 52 -3.10 14.16 -2.62
CA LYS A 52 -3.43 13.10 -1.66
C LYS A 52 -3.08 13.46 -0.24
N LEU A 53 -1.95 14.14 -0.03
CA LEU A 53 -1.56 14.61 1.30
C LEU A 53 -2.57 15.63 1.84
N ASP A 54 -3.07 16.50 0.98
CA ASP A 54 -4.10 17.48 1.34
C ASP A 54 -5.44 16.78 1.59
N ALA A 55 -5.84 15.82 0.74
CA ALA A 55 -7.05 15.03 0.94
C ALA A 55 -7.03 14.24 2.27
N TYR A 56 -5.90 13.68 2.66
CA TYR A 56 -5.76 13.02 3.97
C TYR A 56 -5.90 14.02 5.13
N ARG A 57 -5.32 15.22 5.03
CA ARG A 57 -5.49 16.27 6.07
C ARG A 57 -6.93 16.71 6.20
N ASP A 58 -7.59 16.95 5.07
CA ASP A 58 -8.99 17.36 5.05
C ASP A 58 -9.90 16.28 5.64
N TYR A 59 -9.62 15.01 5.30
CA TYR A 59 -10.34 13.88 5.88
C TYR A 59 -10.15 13.79 7.40
N ASP A 60 -8.90 13.90 7.89
CA ASP A 60 -8.57 13.83 9.31
C ASP A 60 -9.22 15.00 10.10
N LEU A 61 -9.44 16.14 9.45
CA LEU A 61 -10.15 17.29 10.02
C LEU A 61 -11.70 17.18 9.92
N GLY A 62 -12.21 16.14 9.27
CA GLY A 62 -13.64 15.94 9.06
C GLY A 62 -14.29 16.89 8.05
N ILE A 63 -13.48 17.55 7.21
CA ILE A 63 -13.95 18.49 6.16
C ILE A 63 -13.80 17.91 4.75
N GLY A 64 -13.07 16.80 4.59
CA GLY A 64 -12.83 16.13 3.32
C GLY A 64 -13.51 14.77 3.21
N GLN A 65 -13.37 14.17 2.05
CA GLN A 65 -13.92 12.85 1.73
C GLN A 65 -12.85 11.75 1.88
N ASP A 66 -13.32 10.52 2.09
CA ASP A 66 -12.48 9.31 2.07
C ASP A 66 -11.71 9.19 0.74
N LEU A 67 -10.43 8.85 0.82
CA LEU A 67 -9.57 8.79 -0.37
C LEU A 67 -10.06 7.78 -1.43
N TYR A 68 -10.72 6.70 -1.02
CA TYR A 68 -11.29 5.72 -1.97
C TYR A 68 -12.50 6.29 -2.72
N VAL A 69 -13.28 7.13 -2.05
CA VAL A 69 -14.36 7.92 -2.69
C VAL A 69 -13.76 8.87 -3.73
N LEU A 70 -12.73 9.61 -3.34
CA LEU A 70 -12.03 10.52 -4.26
C LEU A 70 -11.39 9.79 -5.44
N ALA A 71 -10.76 8.63 -5.20
CA ALA A 71 -10.14 7.82 -6.26
C ALA A 71 -11.16 7.35 -7.30
N TYR A 72 -12.35 6.93 -6.85
CA TYR A 72 -13.43 6.59 -7.76
C TYR A 72 -13.96 7.81 -8.51
N SER A 73 -14.31 8.86 -7.80
CA SER A 73 -14.81 10.13 -8.35
C SER A 73 -13.88 10.64 -9.47
N MET A 74 -12.58 10.70 -9.22
CA MET A 74 -11.59 11.15 -10.21
C MET A 74 -11.41 10.18 -11.38
N ALA A 75 -11.55 8.87 -11.16
CA ALA A 75 -11.36 7.87 -12.21
C ALA A 75 -12.54 7.84 -13.19
N PHE A 76 -13.75 8.12 -12.71
CA PHE A 76 -15.00 8.02 -13.50
C PHE A 76 -15.70 9.36 -13.70
N SER A 77 -15.10 10.47 -13.24
CA SER A 77 -15.69 11.82 -13.32
C SER A 77 -17.10 11.91 -12.70
N VAL A 78 -17.32 11.17 -11.61
CA VAL A 78 -18.59 11.14 -10.88
C VAL A 78 -18.48 12.08 -9.67
N PRO A 79 -19.51 12.91 -9.35
CA PRO A 79 -19.54 13.73 -8.14
C PRO A 79 -19.34 12.87 -6.88
N VAL A 80 -18.62 13.37 -5.89
CA VAL A 80 -18.30 12.62 -4.67
C VAL A 80 -19.53 12.23 -3.86
N GLU A 81 -20.59 13.04 -3.91
CA GLU A 81 -21.90 12.79 -3.30
C GLU A 81 -22.66 11.61 -3.90
N ASP A 82 -22.34 11.22 -5.15
CA ASP A 82 -22.97 10.11 -5.85
C ASP A 82 -22.20 8.80 -5.70
N VAL A 83 -21.05 8.82 -5.00
CA VAL A 83 -20.21 7.63 -4.78
C VAL A 83 -20.76 6.80 -3.61
N GLY A 84 -21.36 5.66 -3.91
CA GLY A 84 -21.88 4.71 -2.94
C GLY A 84 -20.83 3.72 -2.43
N LYS A 85 -21.30 2.71 -1.68
CA LYS A 85 -20.40 1.70 -1.07
C LYS A 85 -19.71 0.82 -2.09
N ALA A 86 -20.38 0.47 -3.20
CA ALA A 86 -19.81 -0.38 -4.25
C ALA A 86 -18.72 0.39 -5.02
N GLU A 87 -18.98 1.64 -5.35
CA GLU A 87 -18.07 2.54 -6.03
C GLU A 87 -16.84 2.82 -5.15
N ARG A 88 -17.03 3.09 -3.85
CA ARG A 88 -15.93 3.22 -2.90
C ARG A 88 -15.07 1.96 -2.83
N GLN A 89 -15.69 0.77 -2.90
CA GLN A 89 -14.95 -0.50 -2.92
C GLN A 89 -14.07 -0.62 -4.17
N LEU A 90 -14.57 -0.15 -5.32
CA LEU A 90 -13.76 -0.08 -6.53
C LEU A 90 -12.62 0.94 -6.39
N GLY A 91 -12.88 2.11 -5.81
CA GLY A 91 -11.85 3.09 -5.46
C GLY A 91 -10.73 2.49 -4.59
N LYS A 92 -11.09 1.62 -3.63
CA LYS A 92 -10.11 0.86 -2.84
C LYS A 92 -9.26 -0.07 -3.71
N VAL A 93 -9.88 -0.77 -4.67
CA VAL A 93 -9.17 -1.64 -5.63
C VAL A 93 -8.19 -0.82 -6.47
N LEU A 94 -8.59 0.38 -6.92
CA LEU A 94 -7.72 1.29 -7.67
C LEU A 94 -6.47 1.67 -6.86
N GLU A 95 -6.66 2.13 -5.64
CA GLU A 95 -5.56 2.58 -4.78
C GLU A 95 -4.59 1.44 -4.42
N LEU A 96 -5.09 0.31 -3.96
CA LEU A 96 -4.27 -0.80 -3.53
C LEU A 96 -3.66 -1.59 -4.70
N GLY A 97 -4.40 -1.73 -5.80
CA GLY A 97 -3.96 -2.50 -6.96
C GLY A 97 -3.00 -1.75 -7.89
N LEU A 98 -3.14 -0.43 -7.99
CA LEU A 98 -2.39 0.37 -8.95
C LEU A 98 -1.25 1.18 -8.32
N GLY A 99 -1.27 1.39 -7.01
CA GLY A 99 -0.31 2.22 -6.26
C GLY A 99 1.16 1.84 -6.41
N TYR A 100 1.45 0.59 -6.77
CA TYR A 100 2.82 0.07 -6.92
C TYR A 100 3.13 -0.42 -8.34
N GLY A 101 2.64 0.31 -9.33
CA GLY A 101 2.90 0.01 -10.74
C GLY A 101 2.14 -1.21 -11.26
N GLY A 102 1.08 -1.62 -10.56
CA GLY A 102 0.19 -2.70 -10.98
C GLY A 102 -0.37 -2.46 -12.39
N GLY A 103 -0.51 -3.54 -13.13
CA GLY A 103 -1.16 -3.56 -14.45
C GLY A 103 -2.50 -4.29 -14.40
N VAL A 104 -3.03 -4.67 -15.57
CA VAL A 104 -4.30 -5.42 -15.69
C VAL A 104 -4.32 -6.65 -14.79
N GLY A 105 -3.20 -7.42 -14.71
CA GLY A 105 -3.12 -8.60 -13.84
C GLY A 105 -3.30 -8.30 -12.35
N ALA A 106 -2.70 -7.20 -11.85
CA ALA A 106 -2.90 -6.77 -10.47
C ALA A 106 -4.36 -6.32 -10.25
N PHE A 107 -4.92 -5.56 -11.17
CA PHE A 107 -6.32 -5.13 -11.13
C PHE A 107 -7.28 -6.33 -11.02
N ILE A 108 -7.08 -7.37 -11.84
CA ILE A 108 -7.85 -8.64 -11.76
C ILE A 108 -7.76 -9.24 -10.35
N THR A 109 -6.55 -9.37 -9.83
CA THR A 109 -6.34 -10.01 -8.51
C THR A 109 -7.04 -9.24 -7.39
N PHE A 110 -6.88 -7.92 -7.36
CA PHE A 110 -7.52 -7.08 -6.35
C PHE A 110 -9.04 -7.04 -6.50
N SER A 111 -9.56 -7.04 -7.73
CA SER A 111 -10.99 -7.12 -8.00
C SER A 111 -11.61 -8.41 -7.48
N LEU A 112 -10.95 -9.55 -7.70
CA LEU A 112 -11.40 -10.85 -7.18
C LEU A 112 -11.46 -10.87 -5.64
N VAL A 113 -10.40 -10.37 -4.98
CA VAL A 113 -10.34 -10.34 -3.51
C VAL A 113 -11.40 -9.42 -2.92
N ASN A 114 -11.75 -8.36 -3.62
CA ASN A 114 -12.71 -7.35 -3.14
C ASN A 114 -14.13 -7.54 -3.71
N GLY A 115 -14.40 -8.65 -4.41
CA GLY A 115 -15.74 -9.00 -4.90
C GLY A 115 -16.22 -8.13 -6.08
N VAL A 116 -15.30 -7.50 -6.84
CA VAL A 116 -15.64 -6.69 -8.02
C VAL A 116 -15.75 -7.58 -9.25
N ASN A 117 -16.91 -7.59 -9.90
CA ASN A 117 -17.15 -8.28 -11.15
C ASN A 117 -16.68 -7.42 -12.33
N LEU A 118 -15.60 -7.87 -13.02
CA LEU A 118 -14.98 -7.10 -14.10
C LEU A 118 -15.85 -7.01 -15.38
N ASN A 119 -16.71 -7.99 -15.65
CA ASN A 119 -17.63 -7.93 -16.79
C ASN A 119 -18.69 -6.86 -16.54
N GLU A 120 -19.29 -6.88 -15.37
CA GLU A 120 -20.28 -5.88 -14.96
C GLU A 120 -19.66 -4.47 -14.91
N LEU A 121 -18.44 -4.34 -14.38
CA LEU A 121 -17.70 -3.09 -14.42
C LEU A 121 -17.54 -2.59 -15.86
N ALA A 122 -17.09 -3.45 -16.78
CA ALA A 122 -16.91 -3.08 -18.18
C ALA A 122 -18.23 -2.71 -18.86
N ASP A 123 -19.32 -3.41 -18.54
CA ASP A 123 -20.65 -3.10 -19.11
C ASP A 123 -21.16 -1.73 -18.66
N ASN A 124 -20.92 -1.37 -17.42
CA ASN A 124 -21.41 -0.14 -16.83
C ASN A 124 -20.54 1.08 -17.16
N THR A 125 -19.21 0.91 -17.31
CA THR A 125 -18.30 2.07 -17.36
C THR A 125 -17.63 2.30 -18.71
N TYR A 126 -17.54 1.32 -19.60
CA TYR A 126 -16.76 1.43 -20.84
C TYR A 126 -17.10 2.67 -21.69
N LYS A 127 -18.38 3.03 -21.78
CA LYS A 127 -18.85 4.16 -22.58
C LYS A 127 -18.56 5.53 -21.97
N GLU A 128 -18.25 5.56 -20.68
CA GLU A 128 -18.00 6.78 -19.91
C GLU A 128 -16.50 7.07 -19.78
N LEU A 129 -15.65 6.11 -20.21
CA LEU A 129 -14.20 6.29 -20.15
C LEU A 129 -13.75 7.28 -21.24
N PRO A 130 -12.75 8.13 -20.93
CA PRO A 130 -12.19 9.06 -21.90
C PRO A 130 -11.56 8.35 -23.10
N ASP A 131 -11.81 8.87 -24.31
CA ASP A 131 -11.32 8.29 -25.57
C ASP A 131 -9.80 8.04 -25.56
N TRP A 132 -9.01 9.00 -25.07
CA TRP A 132 -7.56 8.86 -25.00
C TRP A 132 -7.08 7.63 -24.20
N ALA A 133 -7.82 7.26 -23.14
CA ALA A 133 -7.50 6.12 -22.31
C ALA A 133 -7.93 4.81 -22.98
N VAL A 134 -9.11 4.82 -23.61
CA VAL A 134 -9.65 3.68 -24.37
C VAL A 134 -8.77 3.36 -25.57
N ASP A 135 -8.42 4.35 -26.40
CA ASP A 135 -7.57 4.17 -27.59
C ASP A 135 -6.20 3.58 -27.19
N SER A 136 -5.55 4.19 -26.20
CA SER A 136 -4.26 3.68 -25.71
C SER A 136 -4.36 2.28 -25.08
N ALA A 137 -5.48 1.95 -24.46
CA ALA A 137 -5.73 0.63 -23.88
C ALA A 137 -6.01 -0.42 -24.98
N TYR A 138 -6.70 -0.03 -26.03
CA TYR A 138 -6.96 -0.88 -27.20
C TYR A 138 -5.67 -1.22 -27.95
N ASP A 139 -4.78 -0.24 -28.17
CA ASP A 139 -3.46 -0.50 -28.74
C ASP A 139 -2.68 -1.52 -27.89
N TRP A 140 -2.74 -1.36 -26.57
CA TRP A 140 -2.11 -2.31 -25.65
C TRP A 140 -2.78 -3.69 -25.66
N TRP A 141 -4.09 -3.76 -25.84
CA TRP A 141 -4.80 -5.01 -26.06
C TRP A 141 -4.28 -5.73 -27.30
N CYS A 142 -4.18 -5.03 -28.43
CA CYS A 142 -3.66 -5.59 -29.68
C CYS A 142 -2.24 -6.16 -29.51
N GLU A 143 -1.35 -5.43 -28.84
CA GLU A 143 0.01 -5.90 -28.53
C GLU A 143 0.02 -7.08 -27.55
N SER A 144 -0.83 -7.05 -26.53
CA SER A 144 -0.95 -8.11 -25.55
C SER A 144 -1.50 -9.40 -26.15
N LYS A 145 -2.44 -9.29 -27.08
CA LYS A 145 -3.01 -10.40 -27.84
C LYS A 145 -1.96 -11.10 -28.71
N LYS A 146 -1.10 -10.34 -29.40
CA LYS A 146 0.04 -10.89 -30.17
C LYS A 146 1.00 -11.68 -29.28
N ARG A 147 1.14 -11.30 -28.01
CA ARG A 147 2.05 -11.95 -27.03
C ARG A 147 1.38 -13.03 -26.19
N GLY A 148 0.09 -13.31 -26.39
CA GLY A 148 -0.68 -14.26 -25.58
C GLY A 148 -0.85 -13.84 -24.11
N LYS A 149 -0.87 -12.53 -23.83
CA LYS A 149 -0.91 -11.97 -22.47
C LYS A 149 -2.20 -11.17 -22.18
N THR A 150 -3.33 -11.73 -22.56
CA THR A 150 -4.65 -11.11 -22.36
C THR A 150 -5.34 -11.54 -21.06
N TYR A 151 -4.71 -12.42 -20.27
CA TYR A 151 -5.29 -12.99 -19.02
C TYR A 151 -6.62 -13.72 -19.25
N ASN A 152 -6.86 -14.21 -20.47
CA ASN A 152 -8.14 -14.80 -20.90
C ASN A 152 -9.35 -13.87 -20.76
N LEU A 153 -9.12 -12.57 -20.71
CA LEU A 153 -10.20 -11.58 -20.70
C LEU A 153 -10.70 -11.33 -22.14
N GLU A 154 -11.97 -10.98 -22.27
CA GLU A 154 -12.51 -10.40 -23.47
C GLU A 154 -11.94 -9.00 -23.72
N GLU A 155 -11.95 -8.56 -24.99
CA GLU A 155 -11.40 -7.27 -25.41
C GLU A 155 -11.94 -6.10 -24.57
N LYS A 156 -13.27 -5.98 -24.48
CA LYS A 156 -13.93 -4.90 -23.75
C LYS A 156 -13.47 -4.85 -22.28
N VAL A 157 -13.41 -5.99 -21.62
CA VAL A 157 -13.00 -6.09 -20.20
C VAL A 157 -11.54 -5.71 -20.02
N PHE A 158 -10.65 -6.23 -20.88
CA PHE A 158 -9.23 -5.89 -20.83
C PHE A 158 -9.00 -4.39 -21.07
N VAL A 159 -9.65 -3.84 -22.11
CA VAL A 159 -9.53 -2.42 -22.46
C VAL A 159 -10.06 -1.55 -21.33
N THR A 160 -11.19 -1.90 -20.72
CA THR A 160 -11.71 -1.18 -19.53
C THR A 160 -10.70 -1.17 -18.39
N CYS A 161 -10.16 -2.32 -18.02
CA CYS A 161 -9.17 -2.42 -16.92
C CYS A 161 -7.89 -1.62 -17.24
N ASP A 162 -7.41 -1.66 -18.49
CA ASP A 162 -6.20 -0.93 -18.87
C ASP A 162 -6.45 0.58 -18.98
N ALA A 163 -7.61 1.00 -19.45
CA ALA A 163 -8.01 2.41 -19.50
C ALA A 163 -8.12 3.01 -18.08
N ILE A 164 -8.82 2.33 -17.17
CA ILE A 164 -8.92 2.74 -15.76
C ILE A 164 -7.54 2.88 -15.13
N LYS A 165 -6.64 1.91 -15.33
CA LYS A 165 -5.24 1.99 -14.89
C LYS A 165 -4.54 3.24 -15.42
N ARG A 166 -4.75 3.61 -16.68
CA ARG A 166 -4.15 4.82 -17.30
C ARG A 166 -4.69 6.08 -16.67
N ILE A 167 -6.00 6.16 -16.46
CA ILE A 167 -6.66 7.27 -15.78
C ILE A 167 -6.12 7.43 -14.36
N TRP A 168 -6.02 6.32 -13.62
CA TRP A 168 -5.45 6.38 -12.27
C TRP A 168 -4.02 6.95 -12.28
N ARG A 169 -3.18 6.52 -13.23
CA ARG A 169 -1.79 7.04 -13.35
C ARG A 169 -1.74 8.50 -13.76
N SER A 170 -2.67 8.98 -14.59
CA SER A 170 -2.76 10.41 -14.94
C SER A 170 -3.18 11.28 -13.75
N ASN A 171 -3.96 10.72 -12.83
CA ASN A 171 -4.37 11.39 -11.60
C ASN A 171 -3.33 11.31 -10.47
N ASN A 172 -2.30 10.45 -10.62
CA ASN A 172 -1.26 10.18 -9.63
C ASN A 172 0.13 10.28 -10.26
N LEU A 173 0.41 11.43 -10.89
CA LEU A 173 1.63 11.61 -11.68
C LEU A 173 2.90 11.49 -10.88
N SER A 174 2.93 12.05 -9.66
CA SER A 174 4.13 12.01 -8.80
C SER A 174 4.42 10.58 -8.34
N ILE A 175 3.39 9.80 -8.02
CA ILE A 175 3.55 8.38 -7.65
C ILE A 175 4.04 7.58 -8.85
N ALA A 176 3.44 7.76 -10.04
CA ALA A 176 3.86 7.06 -11.23
C ALA A 176 5.32 7.41 -11.60
N GLN A 177 5.69 8.68 -11.53
CA GLN A 177 7.06 9.13 -11.78
C GLN A 177 8.04 8.56 -10.77
N PHE A 178 7.66 8.49 -9.48
CA PHE A 178 8.49 7.92 -8.42
C PHE A 178 8.92 6.48 -8.70
N TRP A 179 8.05 5.62 -9.25
CA TRP A 179 8.45 4.26 -9.65
C TRP A 179 9.52 4.26 -10.74
N TYR A 180 9.33 5.08 -11.77
CA TYR A 180 10.27 5.16 -12.89
C TYR A 180 11.62 5.72 -12.42
N ASP A 181 11.61 6.72 -11.58
CA ASP A 181 12.82 7.34 -11.05
C ASP A 181 13.60 6.38 -10.14
N LEU A 182 12.90 5.62 -9.28
CA LEU A 182 13.51 4.58 -8.46
C LEU A 182 14.19 3.51 -9.33
N GLU A 183 13.50 3.03 -10.38
CA GLU A 183 14.06 2.01 -11.26
C GLU A 183 15.27 2.52 -12.03
N ASN A 184 15.17 3.70 -12.60
CA ASN A 184 16.25 4.33 -13.38
C ASN A 184 17.47 4.62 -12.49
N ALA A 185 17.25 5.18 -11.31
CA ALA A 185 18.32 5.44 -10.35
C ALA A 185 18.98 4.13 -9.88
N ALA A 186 18.18 3.08 -9.58
CA ALA A 186 18.70 1.78 -9.22
C ALA A 186 19.58 1.17 -10.32
N LYS A 187 19.11 1.17 -11.57
CA LYS A 187 19.89 0.71 -12.73
C LYS A 187 21.17 1.51 -12.89
N LYS A 188 21.09 2.83 -12.73
CA LYS A 188 22.25 3.72 -12.86
C LYS A 188 23.31 3.45 -11.81
N VAL A 189 22.94 3.39 -10.51
CA VAL A 189 23.93 3.14 -9.45
C VAL A 189 24.56 1.75 -9.56
N ILE A 190 23.81 0.74 -10.00
CA ILE A 190 24.31 -0.62 -10.20
C ILE A 190 25.32 -0.66 -11.34
N ASN A 191 24.99 -0.11 -12.51
CA ASN A 191 25.84 -0.14 -13.71
C ASN A 191 27.12 0.67 -13.53
N GLU A 192 27.02 1.85 -12.90
CA GLU A 192 28.15 2.76 -12.64
C GLU A 192 28.93 2.39 -11.35
N LYS A 193 28.45 1.40 -10.57
CA LYS A 193 28.96 1.08 -9.21
C LYS A 193 29.10 2.34 -8.34
N ARG A 194 28.08 3.21 -8.43
CA ARG A 194 28.11 4.57 -7.92
C ARG A 194 28.00 4.60 -6.40
N LYS A 195 28.99 5.18 -5.74
CA LYS A 195 29.00 5.37 -4.28
C LYS A 195 28.23 6.63 -3.85
N ASP A 196 28.20 7.65 -4.72
CA ASP A 196 27.45 8.87 -4.46
C ASP A 196 25.95 8.60 -4.63
N ALA A 197 25.20 8.98 -3.63
CA ALA A 197 23.77 8.71 -3.59
C ALA A 197 23.00 9.57 -4.61
N ILE A 198 22.06 8.96 -5.30
CA ILE A 198 21.05 9.64 -6.12
C ILE A 198 19.81 9.85 -5.26
N LYS A 199 19.36 11.10 -5.12
CA LYS A 199 18.13 11.44 -4.41
C LYS A 199 16.93 11.27 -5.32
N ILE A 200 15.90 10.54 -4.85
CA ILE A 200 14.63 10.33 -5.52
C ILE A 200 13.50 10.59 -4.50
N GLY A 201 12.72 11.63 -4.72
CA GLY A 201 11.72 12.04 -3.75
C GLY A 201 12.35 12.26 -2.35
N LYS A 202 11.91 11.48 -1.38
CA LYS A 202 12.40 11.53 0.01
C LYS A 202 13.47 10.48 0.33
N VAL A 203 13.88 9.65 -0.63
CA VAL A 203 14.88 8.59 -0.43
C VAL A 203 16.16 8.84 -1.23
N CYS A 204 17.23 8.12 -0.89
CA CYS A 204 18.49 8.15 -1.63
C CYS A 204 18.94 6.73 -1.97
N ILE A 205 19.49 6.52 -3.16
CA ILE A 205 19.98 5.22 -3.63
C ILE A 205 21.48 5.30 -3.88
N ASP A 206 22.26 4.35 -3.34
CA ASP A 206 23.69 4.21 -3.56
C ASP A 206 24.13 2.76 -3.74
N MET A 207 25.44 2.57 -4.05
CA MET A 207 26.11 1.26 -4.02
C MET A 207 27.18 1.23 -2.93
N ARG A 208 27.21 0.11 -2.17
CA ARG A 208 28.34 -0.19 -1.26
C ARG A 208 28.85 -1.61 -1.56
N GLY A 209 30.01 -1.66 -2.21
CA GLY A 209 30.51 -2.92 -2.76
C GLY A 209 29.55 -3.48 -3.80
N THR A 210 29.00 -4.67 -3.57
CA THR A 210 27.99 -5.31 -4.44
C THR A 210 26.54 -5.08 -3.99
N TRP A 211 26.33 -4.25 -2.97
CA TRP A 211 25.02 -4.00 -2.39
C TRP A 211 24.43 -2.69 -2.89
N MET A 212 23.32 -2.75 -3.57
CA MET A 212 22.48 -1.56 -3.78
C MET A 212 21.69 -1.29 -2.48
N ARG A 213 21.68 -0.02 -2.06
CA ARG A 213 20.99 0.38 -0.84
C ARG A 213 20.05 1.55 -1.12
N ILE A 214 18.94 1.57 -0.43
CA ILE A 214 18.00 2.69 -0.43
C ILE A 214 17.93 3.22 1.00
N LYS A 215 18.36 4.47 1.20
CA LYS A 215 18.28 5.17 2.48
C LYS A 215 16.90 5.79 2.63
N LEU A 216 16.21 5.44 3.71
CA LEU A 216 14.91 6.00 4.11
C LEU A 216 15.08 7.35 4.83
N PRO A 217 14.02 8.17 4.95
CA PRO A 217 14.03 9.39 5.77
C PRO A 217 14.45 9.17 7.22
N SER A 218 14.08 8.03 7.82
CA SER A 218 14.50 7.58 9.15
C SER A 218 16.00 7.31 9.28
N SER A 219 16.76 7.41 8.19
CA SER A 219 18.17 7.03 8.06
C SER A 219 18.44 5.52 8.03
N ARG A 220 17.44 4.66 8.13
CA ARG A 220 17.54 3.23 7.90
C ARG A 220 17.77 2.91 6.42
N TYR A 221 18.39 1.76 6.14
CA TYR A 221 18.67 1.31 4.78
C TYR A 221 17.89 0.03 4.45
N LEU A 222 17.27 0.02 3.27
CA LEU A 222 16.94 -1.22 2.59
C LEU A 222 18.15 -1.66 1.77
N SER A 223 18.50 -2.93 1.83
CA SER A 223 19.71 -3.48 1.22
C SER A 223 19.39 -4.61 0.25
N TYR A 224 19.96 -4.54 -0.94
CA TYR A 224 19.80 -5.48 -2.04
C TYR A 224 21.16 -6.09 -2.40
N PRO A 225 21.56 -7.22 -1.76
CA PRO A 225 22.88 -7.82 -1.95
C PRO A 225 23.04 -8.39 -3.35
N GLY A 226 24.26 -8.29 -3.89
CA GLY A 226 24.59 -8.83 -5.21
C GLY A 226 23.78 -8.20 -6.34
N ALA A 227 23.44 -6.93 -6.22
CA ALA A 227 22.60 -6.24 -7.21
C ALA A 227 23.28 -6.15 -8.58
N THR A 228 22.57 -6.56 -9.62
CA THR A 228 23.01 -6.54 -11.02
C THR A 228 21.86 -6.13 -11.94
N VAL A 229 22.22 -5.65 -13.15
CA VAL A 229 21.24 -5.41 -14.23
C VAL A 229 21.51 -6.42 -15.34
N VAL A 230 20.55 -7.28 -15.61
CA VAL A 230 20.63 -8.30 -16.67
C VAL A 230 19.40 -8.20 -17.56
N SER A 231 19.60 -8.06 -18.87
CA SER A 231 18.50 -7.87 -19.83
C SER A 231 17.51 -6.78 -19.40
N ASN A 232 18.04 -5.63 -18.98
CA ASN A 232 17.30 -4.47 -18.47
C ASN A 232 16.46 -4.73 -17.20
N LYS A 233 16.66 -5.84 -16.50
CA LYS A 233 15.98 -6.18 -15.25
C LYS A 233 16.96 -6.10 -14.08
N ILE A 234 16.53 -5.50 -12.97
CA ILE A 234 17.29 -5.47 -11.72
C ILE A 234 17.14 -6.85 -11.06
N ARG A 235 18.28 -7.46 -10.70
CA ARG A 235 18.34 -8.71 -9.94
C ARG A 235 19.17 -8.52 -8.68
N TYR A 236 18.84 -9.26 -7.63
CA TYR A 236 19.56 -9.26 -6.36
C TYR A 236 19.40 -10.60 -5.66
N LEU A 237 20.25 -10.88 -4.68
CA LEU A 237 20.15 -12.07 -3.85
C LEU A 237 19.17 -11.82 -2.70
N GLY A 238 18.24 -12.73 -2.49
CA GLY A 238 17.24 -12.62 -1.44
C GLY A 238 16.55 -13.93 -1.12
N LEU A 239 15.83 -13.93 -0.01
CA LEU A 239 15.02 -15.08 0.41
C LEU A 239 13.71 -15.09 -0.40
N ASN A 240 13.48 -16.16 -1.14
CA ASN A 240 12.18 -16.37 -1.78
C ASN A 240 11.15 -16.80 -0.74
N MET A 241 10.08 -16.04 -0.58
CA MET A 241 9.08 -16.24 0.47
C MET A 241 8.31 -17.57 0.35
N TYR A 242 8.15 -18.09 -0.88
CA TYR A 242 7.45 -19.36 -1.12
C TYR A 242 8.36 -20.57 -0.90
N SER A 243 9.53 -20.58 -1.54
CA SER A 243 10.47 -21.70 -1.42
C SER A 243 11.33 -21.63 -0.16
N ARG A 244 11.36 -20.50 0.54
CA ARG A 244 12.25 -20.19 1.68
C ARG A 244 13.73 -20.45 1.37
N LYS A 245 14.12 -20.32 0.10
CA LYS A 245 15.51 -20.49 -0.36
C LYS A 245 16.10 -19.13 -0.71
N TRP A 246 17.37 -18.98 -0.41
CA TRP A 246 18.18 -17.86 -0.86
C TRP A 246 18.49 -18.02 -2.34
N CYS A 247 18.06 -17.07 -3.17
CA CYS A 247 18.18 -17.17 -4.61
C CYS A 247 18.20 -15.77 -5.28
N ASN A 248 18.43 -15.76 -6.59
CA ASN A 248 18.30 -14.56 -7.40
C ASN A 248 16.81 -14.16 -7.54
N LEU A 249 16.47 -13.01 -7.05
CA LEU A 249 15.17 -12.37 -7.21
C LEU A 249 15.28 -11.23 -8.22
N SER A 250 14.18 -10.90 -8.88
CA SER A 250 14.08 -9.72 -9.73
C SER A 250 13.18 -8.67 -9.12
N THR A 251 13.49 -7.39 -9.38
CA THR A 251 12.67 -6.26 -8.95
C THR A 251 12.54 -5.22 -10.06
N TYR A 252 11.65 -4.27 -9.86
CA TYR A 252 11.34 -3.16 -10.75
C TYR A 252 10.86 -1.96 -9.92
N GLY A 253 10.65 -0.81 -10.56
CA GLY A 253 10.35 0.43 -9.85
C GLY A 253 9.16 0.36 -8.90
N GLY A 254 8.04 -0.21 -9.33
CA GLY A 254 6.87 -0.37 -8.46
C GLY A 254 7.15 -1.26 -7.23
N LYS A 255 7.91 -2.35 -7.41
CA LYS A 255 8.30 -3.21 -6.27
C LYS A 255 9.30 -2.55 -5.33
N LEU A 256 10.18 -1.70 -5.86
CA LEU A 256 11.06 -0.88 -5.04
C LEU A 256 10.25 0.16 -4.24
N ALA A 257 9.27 0.81 -4.88
CA ALA A 257 8.37 1.74 -4.22
C ALA A 257 7.56 1.07 -3.10
N GLU A 258 7.00 -0.11 -3.35
CA GLU A 258 6.31 -0.92 -2.33
C GLU A 258 7.21 -1.20 -1.13
N ASN A 259 8.42 -1.72 -1.36
CA ASN A 259 9.36 -2.02 -0.28
C ASN A 259 9.75 -0.77 0.52
N VAL A 260 9.97 0.36 -0.17
CA VAL A 260 10.29 1.65 0.47
C VAL A 260 9.12 2.16 1.29
N THR A 261 7.91 2.09 0.76
CA THR A 261 6.69 2.55 1.44
C THR A 261 6.41 1.73 2.70
N GLN A 262 6.41 0.42 2.59
CA GLN A 262 6.19 -0.47 3.74
C GLN A 262 7.26 -0.31 4.81
N ALA A 263 8.52 -0.18 4.41
CA ALA A 263 9.61 0.04 5.35
C ALA A 263 9.53 1.40 6.05
N PHE A 264 9.14 2.45 5.33
CA PHE A 264 8.94 3.77 5.89
C PHE A 264 7.71 3.81 6.83
N ALA A 265 6.60 3.21 6.42
CA ALA A 265 5.40 3.08 7.26
C ALA A 265 5.72 2.36 8.57
N ASN A 266 6.49 1.28 8.50
CA ASN A 266 6.96 0.56 9.67
C ASN A 266 7.86 1.42 10.60
N ASP A 267 8.74 2.25 10.05
CA ASP A 267 9.57 3.17 10.84
C ASP A 267 8.71 4.22 11.57
N VAL A 268 7.68 4.74 10.90
CA VAL A 268 6.71 5.68 11.49
C VAL A 268 5.93 4.99 12.61
N PHE A 269 5.42 3.80 12.36
CA PHE A 269 4.65 3.03 13.32
C PHE A 269 5.46 2.72 14.60
N PHE A 270 6.69 2.22 14.46
CA PHE A 270 7.54 1.95 15.62
C PHE A 270 7.95 3.22 16.35
N TYR A 271 8.09 4.35 15.66
CA TYR A 271 8.29 5.63 16.32
C TYR A 271 7.08 6.00 17.20
N GLY A 272 5.87 5.83 16.69
CA GLY A 272 4.63 6.03 17.46
C GLY A 272 4.52 5.10 18.66
N LEU A 273 4.90 3.82 18.52
CA LEU A 273 4.95 2.89 19.67
C LEU A 273 5.96 3.32 20.74
N MET A 274 7.11 3.86 20.35
CA MET A 274 8.07 4.42 21.32
C MET A 274 7.50 5.66 22.03
N GLU A 275 6.72 6.48 21.34
CA GLU A 275 6.01 7.61 21.98
C GLU A 275 4.90 7.13 22.92
N ALA A 276 4.21 6.03 22.58
CA ALA A 276 3.23 5.38 23.43
C ALA A 276 3.87 4.83 24.73
N GLU A 277 5.04 4.17 24.62
CA GLU A 277 5.79 3.66 25.77
C GLU A 277 6.16 4.80 26.73
N LYS A 278 6.61 5.95 26.24
CA LYS A 278 6.92 7.12 27.08
C LYS A 278 5.70 7.67 27.83
N ARG A 279 4.48 7.40 27.33
CA ARG A 279 3.22 7.79 27.96
C ARG A 279 2.64 6.73 28.89
N GLY A 280 3.37 5.62 29.12
CA GLY A 280 2.99 4.54 30.03
C GLY A 280 2.19 3.40 29.42
N TYR A 281 2.01 3.37 28.10
CA TYR A 281 1.49 2.20 27.40
C TYR A 281 2.62 1.18 27.22
N TYR A 282 2.33 -0.09 27.47
CA TYR A 282 3.31 -1.17 27.28
C TYR A 282 3.03 -1.94 26.00
N PRO A 283 3.76 -1.70 24.89
CA PRO A 283 3.59 -2.47 23.67
C PRO A 283 3.87 -3.95 23.91
N VAL A 284 2.89 -4.80 23.65
CA VAL A 284 3.00 -6.26 23.84
C VAL A 284 2.93 -7.02 22.53
N LEU A 285 2.32 -6.43 21.47
CA LEU A 285 2.21 -7.05 20.15
C LEU A 285 2.13 -5.97 19.09
N ALA A 286 2.72 -6.23 17.94
CA ALA A 286 2.59 -5.42 16.72
C ALA A 286 2.12 -6.32 15.57
N VAL A 287 1.03 -5.95 14.91
CA VAL A 287 0.44 -6.70 13.81
C VAL A 287 0.24 -5.75 12.63
N HIS A 288 1.12 -5.80 11.64
CA HIS A 288 1.17 -4.82 10.54
C HIS A 288 1.38 -3.39 11.05
N ASP A 289 0.35 -2.56 11.00
CA ASP A 289 0.26 -1.18 11.45
C ASP A 289 -0.60 -1.01 12.72
N GLU A 290 -1.04 -2.13 13.30
CA GLU A 290 -1.82 -2.19 14.53
C GLU A 290 -0.89 -2.47 15.73
N GLY A 291 -0.90 -1.59 16.71
CA GLY A 291 -0.22 -1.72 17.99
C GLY A 291 -1.16 -2.19 19.08
N VAL A 292 -0.82 -3.32 19.73
CA VAL A 292 -1.50 -3.78 20.95
C VAL A 292 -0.62 -3.41 22.12
N THR A 293 -1.13 -2.55 22.97
CA THR A 293 -0.45 -2.13 24.21
C THR A 293 -1.27 -2.56 25.42
N GLU A 294 -0.62 -2.77 26.53
CA GLU A 294 -1.26 -3.08 27.80
C GLU A 294 -0.99 -1.94 28.78
N GLY A 295 -1.99 -1.59 29.58
CA GLY A 295 -1.86 -0.57 30.62
C GLY A 295 -2.83 -0.81 31.77
N ASP A 296 -2.72 -0.02 32.81
CA ASP A 296 -3.74 0.03 33.86
C ASP A 296 -4.98 0.76 33.34
N GLY A 297 -6.10 0.65 34.03
CA GLY A 297 -7.35 1.26 33.58
C GLY A 297 -7.40 2.80 33.64
N SER A 298 -6.30 3.47 33.97
CA SER A 298 -6.21 4.94 34.06
C SER A 298 -5.87 5.58 32.71
N LEU A 299 -5.31 4.80 31.75
CA LEU A 299 -5.01 5.28 30.41
C LEU A 299 -6.26 5.21 29.53
N GLY A 300 -6.41 6.11 28.58
CA GLY A 300 -7.48 6.11 27.58
C GLY A 300 -6.96 5.73 26.20
N ILE A 301 -7.84 5.28 25.32
CA ILE A 301 -7.45 4.95 23.93
C ILE A 301 -6.99 6.20 23.16
N GLU A 302 -7.52 7.36 23.47
CA GLU A 302 -7.18 8.63 22.83
C GLU A 302 -5.69 8.94 22.97
N GLY A 303 -5.10 8.70 24.15
CA GLY A 303 -3.69 8.91 24.40
C GLY A 303 -2.79 8.00 23.58
N LEU A 304 -3.24 6.76 23.27
CA LEU A 304 -2.54 5.86 22.33
C LEU A 304 -2.66 6.34 20.89
N ASN A 305 -3.88 6.74 20.47
CA ASN A 305 -4.11 7.29 19.13
C ASN A 305 -3.24 8.54 18.89
N GLU A 306 -3.18 9.46 19.84
CA GLU A 306 -2.29 10.61 19.80
C GLU A 306 -0.82 10.22 19.71
N ALA A 307 -0.38 9.21 20.49
CA ALA A 307 1.01 8.77 20.50
C ALA A 307 1.42 8.18 19.14
N LEU A 308 0.57 7.34 18.54
CA LEU A 308 0.81 6.76 17.20
C LEU A 308 0.78 7.84 16.11
N SER A 309 0.01 8.92 16.30
CA SER A 309 -0.10 10.04 15.35
C SER A 309 1.01 11.07 15.49
N VAL A 310 1.99 10.89 16.39
CA VAL A 310 3.13 11.80 16.50
C VAL A 310 4.00 11.71 15.27
N VAL A 311 4.13 12.83 14.55
CA VAL A 311 4.94 12.91 13.33
C VAL A 311 6.43 13.04 13.71
N PRO A 312 7.30 12.08 13.30
CA PRO A 312 8.73 12.22 13.53
C PRO A 312 9.32 13.41 12.78
N LEU A 313 10.38 14.03 13.30
CA LEU A 313 11.06 15.16 12.63
C LEU A 313 11.53 14.81 11.21
N TRP A 314 11.96 13.58 10.97
CA TRP A 314 12.39 13.13 9.65
C TRP A 314 11.22 12.84 8.68
N ALA A 315 9.97 12.86 9.16
CA ALA A 315 8.74 12.71 8.36
C ALA A 315 7.86 13.98 8.38
N THR A 316 8.43 15.15 8.68
CA THR A 316 7.69 16.42 8.72
C THR A 316 6.85 16.63 7.46
N GLY A 317 5.54 16.89 7.67
CA GLY A 317 4.56 17.08 6.61
C GLY A 317 3.76 15.83 6.24
N LEU A 318 4.10 14.64 6.80
CA LEU A 318 3.27 13.44 6.68
C LEU A 318 1.99 13.62 7.51
N PRO A 319 0.78 13.54 6.94
CA PRO A 319 -0.44 13.44 7.72
C PRO A 319 -0.53 12.07 8.39
N LEU A 320 -0.77 12.02 9.68
CA LEU A 320 -0.97 10.80 10.46
C LEU A 320 -2.28 10.90 11.25
N ALA A 321 -3.02 9.82 11.26
CA ALA A 321 -4.17 9.59 12.11
C ALA A 321 -4.15 8.13 12.58
N ALA A 322 -4.65 7.89 13.78
CA ALA A 322 -4.78 6.57 14.36
C ALA A 322 -6.16 6.41 14.99
N GLU A 323 -6.70 5.21 14.88
CA GLU A 323 -7.99 4.85 15.46
C GLU A 323 -7.84 3.56 16.25
N GLY A 324 -8.59 3.43 17.33
CA GLY A 324 -8.44 2.27 18.17
C GLY A 324 -9.58 2.04 19.14
N PHE A 325 -9.41 1.01 19.93
CA PHE A 325 -10.35 0.65 21.00
C PHE A 325 -9.62 0.14 22.23
N GLU A 326 -10.31 0.11 23.35
CA GLU A 326 -9.84 -0.54 24.57
C GLU A 326 -10.68 -1.75 24.91
N GLY A 327 -10.09 -2.71 25.61
CA GLY A 327 -10.80 -3.92 26.05
C GLY A 327 -9.94 -4.90 26.84
N MET A 328 -10.61 -5.91 27.42
CA MET A 328 -9.93 -7.00 28.13
C MET A 328 -9.37 -8.07 27.21
N ARG A 329 -9.81 -8.07 25.93
CA ARG A 329 -9.41 -9.06 24.93
C ARG A 329 -9.03 -8.37 23.64
N TYR A 330 -8.02 -8.92 23.00
CA TYR A 330 -7.67 -8.50 21.65
C TYR A 330 -8.75 -8.95 20.66
N ARG A 331 -9.20 -8.05 19.81
CA ARG A 331 -10.16 -8.31 18.75
C ARG A 331 -9.80 -7.47 17.51
N LYS A 332 -10.42 -7.77 16.40
CA LYS A 332 -10.35 -6.88 15.24
C LYS A 332 -11.26 -5.67 15.52
N GLY A 333 -10.72 -4.46 15.33
CA GLY A 333 -11.46 -3.22 15.39
C GLY A 333 -12.51 -3.11 14.28
#